data_545e2947683d249393ae0d2168df697d
#
_entry.id   545e2947683d249393ae0d2168df697d
#
_cell.length_a   1.000
_cell.length_b   1.000
_cell.length_c   1.000
_cell.angle_alpha   90.00
_cell.angle_beta   90.00
_cell.angle_gamma   90.00
#
_symmetry.space_group_name_H-M   'P 1'
#
loop_
_entity.id
_entity.type
_entity.pdbx_description
1 polymer ?
#
loop_
_entity_poly.entity_id
_entity_poly.type
_entity_poly.pdbx_seq_one_letter_code
_entity_poly.pdbx_strand_id
1 'polypeptide(L)'
;MNYKLIFLLVIIAAVVSLFFLLRNGATAQGWRFASHEPTGTAPDPQKVKEAVIQIYSARTWGWRGNFATHPWIAVKPTDGKYFTVYEKIGWRLRRGETPVVIHQRPADARWYGNVPELLADLRGSGVDAIIAKIDKAAHSYPHVQDYSTYPGPNSNTFIAHIGREVPELKLDLPPTAIGKDYLGSSFINKTTSGTGFQLS
;
A
#
# COMPACT_ATOMS: atom_id res chain seq x y z
N MET A 1 23.56 38.58 -12.49
CA MET A 1 23.59 37.16 -12.15
C MET A 1 24.72 36.47 -12.89
N ASN A 2 25.60 35.71 -12.21
CA ASN A 2 26.86 35.20 -12.78
C ASN A 2 26.53 34.09 -13.83
N TYR A 3 26.87 34.32 -15.11
CA TYR A 3 26.58 33.39 -16.22
C TYR A 3 27.17 32.00 -15.99
N LYS A 4 28.29 31.88 -15.26
CA LYS A 4 28.87 30.58 -14.88
C LYS A 4 27.98 29.81 -13.94
N LEU A 5 27.28 30.48 -13.01
CA LEU A 5 26.33 29.86 -12.10
C LEU A 5 25.08 29.38 -12.83
N ILE A 6 24.55 30.17 -13.79
CA ILE A 6 23.41 29.78 -14.63
C ILE A 6 23.75 28.54 -15.44
N PHE A 7 24.94 28.54 -16.09
CA PHE A 7 25.41 27.42 -16.90
C PHE A 7 25.55 26.13 -16.05
N LEU A 8 26.10 26.25 -14.83
CA LEU A 8 26.20 25.10 -13.91
C LEU A 8 24.82 24.56 -13.51
N LEU A 9 23.87 25.43 -13.19
CA LEU A 9 22.49 25.01 -12.85
C LEU A 9 21.78 24.32 -14.01
N VAL A 10 21.98 24.78 -15.25
CA VAL A 10 21.43 24.14 -16.46
C VAL A 10 22.03 22.75 -16.66
N ILE A 11 23.35 22.58 -16.46
CA ILE A 11 24.00 21.26 -16.55
C ILE A 11 23.44 20.32 -15.48
N ILE A 12 23.34 20.78 -14.23
CA ILE A 12 22.80 19.96 -13.14
C ILE A 12 21.36 19.54 -13.47
N ALA A 13 20.52 20.48 -13.93
CA ALA A 13 19.14 20.18 -14.33
C ALA A 13 19.07 19.15 -15.48
N ALA A 14 19.95 19.27 -16.49
CA ALA A 14 20.06 18.35 -17.61
C ALA A 14 20.50 16.95 -17.17
N VAL A 15 21.50 16.84 -16.28
CA VAL A 15 22.00 15.58 -15.72
C VAL A 15 20.92 14.90 -14.88
N VAL A 16 20.23 15.65 -14.03
CA VAL A 16 19.12 15.15 -13.21
C VAL A 16 17.97 14.68 -14.10
N SER A 17 17.62 15.45 -15.13
CA SER A 17 16.58 15.06 -16.10
C SER A 17 16.96 13.79 -16.86
N LEU A 18 18.21 13.69 -17.34
CA LEU A 18 18.71 12.50 -18.01
C LEU A 18 18.71 11.28 -17.09
N PHE A 19 19.13 11.43 -15.83
CA PHE A 19 19.08 10.37 -14.84
C PHE A 19 17.65 9.85 -14.63
N PHE A 20 16.67 10.75 -14.52
CA PHE A 20 15.25 10.36 -14.41
C PHE A 20 14.72 9.70 -15.70
N LEU A 21 15.12 10.19 -16.87
CA LEU A 21 14.76 9.59 -18.16
C LEU A 21 15.33 8.17 -18.32
N LEU A 22 16.60 7.95 -18.00
CA LEU A 22 17.25 6.64 -18.08
C LEU A 22 16.65 5.65 -17.06
N ARG A 23 16.34 6.11 -15.84
CA ARG A 23 15.71 5.28 -14.82
C ARG A 23 14.27 4.91 -15.18
N ASN A 24 13.52 5.80 -15.84
CA ASN A 24 12.15 5.56 -16.29
C ASN A 24 12.09 4.80 -17.63
N GLY A 25 13.13 4.83 -18.44
CA GLY A 25 13.22 4.09 -19.69
C GLY A 25 13.16 2.56 -19.50
N ALA A 26 13.60 2.06 -18.35
CA ALA A 26 13.46 0.64 -17.99
C ALA A 26 12.00 0.22 -17.68
N THR A 27 11.06 1.17 -17.55
CA THR A 27 9.64 0.93 -17.27
C THR A 27 8.73 1.22 -18.48
N ALA A 28 9.30 1.30 -19.68
CA ALA A 28 8.59 1.64 -20.92
C ALA A 28 7.59 0.57 -21.43
N GLN A 29 7.52 -0.60 -20.79
CA GLN A 29 6.37 -1.49 -20.94
C GLN A 29 5.17 -0.81 -20.27
N GLY A 30 4.11 -0.53 -21.06
CA GLY A 30 2.91 0.12 -20.55
C GLY A 30 2.34 -0.63 -19.34
N TRP A 31 1.72 0.08 -18.42
CA TRP A 31 1.10 -0.48 -17.18
C TRP A 31 0.21 -1.72 -17.44
N ARG A 32 -0.31 -1.88 -18.66
CA ARG A 32 -1.14 -3.02 -19.10
C ARG A 32 -0.37 -4.33 -19.19
N PHE A 33 0.94 -4.28 -19.38
CA PHE A 33 1.82 -5.44 -19.50
C PHE A 33 2.69 -5.67 -18.27
N ALA A 34 2.52 -4.84 -17.25
CA ALA A 34 3.28 -4.96 -16.02
C ALA A 34 2.85 -6.23 -15.25
N SER A 35 3.84 -6.98 -14.76
CA SER A 35 3.60 -8.24 -14.04
C SER A 35 2.81 -8.02 -12.75
N HIS A 36 1.87 -8.93 -12.51
CA HIS A 36 1.15 -9.12 -11.26
C HIS A 36 1.42 -10.51 -10.65
N GLU A 37 2.43 -11.21 -11.16
CA GLU A 37 2.82 -12.53 -10.68
C GLU A 37 3.30 -12.48 -9.23
N PRO A 38 3.06 -13.55 -8.44
CA PRO A 38 3.57 -13.65 -7.08
C PRO A 38 5.10 -13.66 -7.08
N THR A 39 5.70 -13.21 -5.99
CA THR A 39 7.16 -13.19 -5.80
C THR A 39 7.70 -14.46 -5.14
N GLY A 40 6.82 -15.32 -4.60
CA GLY A 40 7.17 -16.52 -3.85
C GLY A 40 7.57 -16.24 -2.40
N THR A 41 7.31 -15.03 -1.91
CA THR A 41 7.59 -14.63 -0.50
C THR A 41 6.48 -15.12 0.44
N ALA A 42 5.22 -15.14 -0.03
CA ALA A 42 4.11 -15.64 0.74
C ALA A 42 4.13 -17.18 0.84
N PRO A 43 3.67 -17.77 1.97
CA PRO A 43 3.52 -19.20 2.07
C PRO A 43 2.43 -19.70 1.12
N ASP A 44 2.59 -20.92 0.64
CA ASP A 44 1.55 -21.60 -0.14
C ASP A 44 0.29 -21.81 0.74
N PRO A 45 -0.83 -21.16 0.42
CA PRO A 45 -2.03 -21.25 1.26
C PRO A 45 -2.65 -22.64 1.33
N GLN A 46 -2.33 -23.51 0.36
CA GLN A 46 -2.84 -24.89 0.36
C GLN A 46 -2.03 -25.81 1.27
N LYS A 47 -0.78 -25.46 1.58
CA LYS A 47 0.12 -26.24 2.44
C LYS A 47 0.12 -25.80 3.89
N VAL A 48 -0.06 -24.49 4.13
CA VAL A 48 -0.06 -23.93 5.47
C VAL A 48 -1.47 -23.96 6.05
N LYS A 49 -1.67 -24.70 7.14
CA LYS A 49 -2.97 -24.85 7.80
C LYS A 49 -3.30 -23.68 8.72
N GLU A 50 -2.30 -23.14 9.41
CA GLU A 50 -2.49 -22.04 10.36
C GLU A 50 -3.05 -20.77 9.70
N ALA A 51 -3.70 -19.94 10.52
CA ALA A 51 -4.10 -18.60 10.10
C ALA A 51 -2.86 -17.72 9.83
N VAL A 52 -2.95 -16.86 8.79
CA VAL A 52 -1.87 -15.98 8.37
C VAL A 52 -2.41 -14.59 8.07
N ILE A 53 -1.74 -13.56 8.56
CA ILE A 53 -1.91 -12.17 8.14
C ILE A 53 -0.55 -11.67 7.64
N GLN A 54 -0.51 -11.15 6.43
CA GLN A 54 0.67 -10.50 5.87
C GLN A 54 0.30 -9.12 5.36
N ILE A 55 1.12 -8.13 5.69
CA ILE A 55 0.94 -6.75 5.23
C ILE A 55 2.09 -6.41 4.30
N TYR A 56 1.76 -5.95 3.12
CA TYR A 56 2.72 -5.62 2.07
C TYR A 56 2.61 -4.16 1.66
N SER A 57 3.71 -3.64 1.11
CA SER A 57 3.76 -2.34 0.46
C SER A 57 4.67 -2.40 -0.77
N ALA A 58 4.20 -1.93 -1.90
CA ALA A 58 5.00 -1.86 -3.12
C ALA A 58 5.07 -0.43 -3.66
N ARG A 59 6.15 -0.10 -4.38
CA ARG A 59 6.25 1.17 -5.10
C ARG A 59 5.12 1.31 -6.10
N THR A 60 4.54 2.51 -6.21
CA THR A 60 3.51 2.78 -7.21
C THR A 60 4.10 2.80 -8.62
N TRP A 61 3.22 2.71 -9.63
CA TRP A 61 3.64 2.70 -11.04
C TRP A 61 4.31 4.01 -11.49
N GLY A 62 5.37 3.86 -12.30
CA GLY A 62 6.04 4.98 -12.98
C GLY A 62 6.80 5.89 -12.00
N TRP A 63 6.96 7.17 -12.37
CA TRP A 63 7.72 8.14 -11.59
C TRP A 63 7.19 8.36 -10.15
N ARG A 64 5.88 8.13 -9.94
CA ARG A 64 5.26 8.22 -8.61
C ARG A 64 5.87 7.22 -7.61
N GLY A 65 6.34 6.07 -8.09
CA GLY A 65 7.00 5.06 -7.26
C GLY A 65 8.31 5.54 -6.60
N ASN A 66 8.88 6.67 -7.04
CA ASN A 66 10.02 7.27 -6.33
C ASN A 66 9.61 7.83 -4.97
N PHE A 67 8.35 8.21 -4.79
CA PHE A 67 7.86 8.94 -3.61
C PHE A 67 6.73 8.22 -2.89
N ALA A 68 6.00 7.35 -3.57
CA ALA A 68 4.78 6.76 -3.04
C ALA A 68 4.74 5.23 -3.17
N THR A 69 4.04 4.62 -2.22
CA THR A 69 3.77 3.19 -2.18
C THR A 69 2.27 2.90 -2.18
N HIS A 70 1.93 1.66 -2.51
CA HIS A 70 0.59 1.09 -2.41
C HIS A 70 0.65 -0.10 -1.45
N PRO A 71 0.01 -0.02 -0.26
CA PRO A 71 -0.05 -1.11 0.70
C PRO A 71 -1.32 -1.92 0.54
N TRP A 72 -1.27 -3.16 1.04
CA TRP A 72 -2.43 -4.05 1.20
C TRP A 72 -2.24 -5.00 2.38
N ILE A 73 -3.35 -5.55 2.88
CA ILE A 73 -3.38 -6.60 3.87
C ILE A 73 -3.87 -7.87 3.20
N ALA A 74 -3.15 -8.96 3.33
CA ALA A 74 -3.51 -10.29 2.87
C ALA A 74 -3.76 -11.18 4.07
N VAL A 75 -4.93 -11.83 4.12
CA VAL A 75 -5.31 -12.72 5.22
C VAL A 75 -5.68 -14.10 4.70
N LYS A 76 -5.35 -15.12 5.46
CA LYS A 76 -5.79 -16.49 5.26
C LYS A 76 -6.22 -17.07 6.62
N PRO A 77 -7.49 -17.41 6.83
CA PRO A 77 -7.93 -18.07 8.06
C PRO A 77 -7.36 -19.48 8.18
N THR A 78 -7.44 -20.04 9.38
CA THR A 78 -7.12 -21.46 9.60
C THR A 78 -7.82 -22.34 8.59
N ASP A 79 -7.09 -23.31 8.01
CA ASP A 79 -7.53 -24.20 6.93
C ASP A 79 -7.99 -23.51 5.63
N GLY A 80 -7.89 -22.19 5.54
CA GLY A 80 -8.17 -21.43 4.31
C GLY A 80 -7.25 -21.85 3.17
N LYS A 81 -7.79 -21.88 1.94
CA LYS A 81 -7.09 -22.33 0.73
C LYS A 81 -6.59 -21.17 -0.15
N TYR A 82 -6.97 -19.95 0.21
CA TYR A 82 -6.66 -18.75 -0.55
C TYR A 82 -6.38 -17.59 0.40
N PHE A 83 -5.61 -16.62 -0.08
CA PHE A 83 -5.53 -15.32 0.56
C PHE A 83 -6.68 -14.42 0.11
N THR A 84 -7.30 -13.73 1.05
CA THR A 84 -8.16 -12.58 0.81
C THR A 84 -7.37 -11.32 1.03
N VAL A 85 -7.39 -10.41 0.05
CA VAL A 85 -6.62 -9.17 0.06
C VAL A 85 -7.56 -7.97 0.22
N TYR A 86 -7.21 -7.11 1.15
CA TYR A 86 -7.87 -5.83 1.44
C TYR A 86 -6.99 -4.70 0.90
N GLU A 87 -7.50 -3.93 -0.03
CA GLU A 87 -6.79 -2.82 -0.64
C GLU A 87 -7.74 -1.73 -1.15
N LYS A 88 -7.22 -0.54 -1.45
CA LYS A 88 -8.03 0.55 -2.01
C LYS A 88 -7.41 1.06 -3.31
N ILE A 89 -8.15 0.98 -4.41
CA ILE A 89 -7.68 1.16 -5.79
C ILE A 89 -8.39 2.33 -6.46
N GLY A 90 -7.73 3.49 -6.54
CA GLY A 90 -8.37 4.75 -6.95
C GLY A 90 -8.91 4.80 -8.38
N TRP A 91 -8.29 4.12 -9.36
CA TRP A 91 -8.79 4.16 -10.75
C TRP A 91 -10.12 3.45 -10.96
N ARG A 92 -10.57 2.63 -10.01
CA ARG A 92 -11.89 1.96 -10.06
C ARG A 92 -13.03 2.97 -10.09
N LEU A 93 -12.87 4.13 -9.45
CA LEU A 93 -13.84 5.23 -9.51
C LEU A 93 -14.13 5.70 -10.93
N ARG A 94 -13.14 5.65 -11.83
CA ARG A 94 -13.35 6.01 -13.25
C ARG A 94 -14.28 5.04 -14.00
N ARG A 95 -14.52 3.87 -13.41
CA ARG A 95 -15.46 2.85 -13.93
C ARG A 95 -16.78 2.83 -13.17
N GLY A 96 -17.00 3.77 -12.22
CA GLY A 96 -18.16 3.73 -11.35
C GLY A 96 -18.15 2.64 -10.28
N GLU A 97 -16.97 2.05 -10.02
CA GLU A 97 -16.79 0.97 -9.06
C GLU A 97 -16.25 1.52 -7.74
N THR A 98 -16.57 0.84 -6.61
CA THR A 98 -15.95 1.19 -5.32
C THR A 98 -14.43 1.02 -5.38
N PRO A 99 -13.65 2.00 -4.88
CA PRO A 99 -12.21 1.86 -4.78
C PRO A 99 -11.76 0.87 -3.70
N VAL A 100 -12.56 0.61 -2.66
CA VAL A 100 -12.26 -0.43 -1.67
C VAL A 100 -12.51 -1.79 -2.27
N VAL A 101 -11.51 -2.66 -2.22
CA VAL A 101 -11.54 -4.00 -2.83
C VAL A 101 -11.16 -5.04 -1.80
N ILE A 102 -12.02 -6.06 -1.67
CA ILE A 102 -11.79 -7.25 -0.86
C ILE A 102 -11.93 -8.43 -1.82
N HIS A 103 -10.83 -9.08 -2.15
CA HIS A 103 -10.82 -10.08 -3.19
C HIS A 103 -9.72 -11.15 -2.97
N GLN A 104 -9.86 -12.29 -3.64
CA GLN A 104 -8.85 -13.34 -3.62
C GLN A 104 -7.78 -13.06 -4.67
N ARG A 105 -6.51 -13.05 -4.24
CA ARG A 105 -5.32 -13.05 -5.10
C ARG A 105 -4.09 -13.53 -4.30
N PRO A 106 -2.96 -13.83 -4.96
CA PRO A 106 -1.71 -14.11 -4.25
C PRO A 106 -1.32 -12.95 -3.34
N ALA A 107 -0.95 -13.27 -2.09
CA ALA A 107 -0.66 -12.26 -1.08
C ALA A 107 0.49 -11.33 -1.48
N ASP A 108 1.53 -11.90 -2.09
CA ASP A 108 2.79 -11.26 -2.48
C ASP A 108 2.86 -10.91 -3.97
N ALA A 109 1.70 -10.77 -4.63
CA ALA A 109 1.66 -10.40 -6.05
C ALA A 109 2.33 -9.04 -6.28
N ARG A 110 3.12 -8.93 -7.35
CA ARG A 110 3.74 -7.69 -7.80
C ARG A 110 2.68 -6.60 -8.04
N TRP A 111 3.01 -5.38 -7.67
CA TRP A 111 2.18 -4.22 -7.97
C TRP A 111 2.72 -3.53 -9.21
N TYR A 112 2.12 -3.84 -10.38
CA TYR A 112 2.59 -3.33 -11.68
C TYR A 112 4.10 -3.55 -11.89
N GLY A 113 4.58 -4.76 -11.68
CA GLY A 113 5.97 -5.15 -11.83
C GLY A 113 6.85 -4.89 -10.60
N ASN A 114 6.45 -3.99 -9.69
CA ASN A 114 7.21 -3.71 -8.47
C ASN A 114 7.07 -4.86 -7.47
N VAL A 115 8.20 -5.27 -6.91
CA VAL A 115 8.26 -6.28 -5.84
C VAL A 115 7.74 -5.66 -4.55
N PRO A 116 6.78 -6.30 -3.87
CA PRO A 116 6.32 -5.82 -2.58
C PRO A 116 7.34 -6.11 -1.47
N GLU A 117 7.40 -5.20 -0.53
CA GLU A 117 8.06 -5.36 0.76
C GLU A 117 7.06 -5.92 1.77
N LEU A 118 7.46 -6.91 2.55
CA LEU A 118 6.66 -7.45 3.65
C LEU A 118 6.87 -6.60 4.90
N LEU A 119 5.81 -5.93 5.36
CA LEU A 119 5.85 -5.05 6.53
C LEU A 119 5.52 -5.78 7.84
N ALA A 120 4.65 -6.79 7.77
CA ALA A 120 4.26 -7.59 8.93
C ALA A 120 3.84 -9.00 8.50
N ASP A 121 4.12 -9.99 9.36
CA ASP A 121 3.73 -11.39 9.20
C ASP A 121 3.30 -11.94 10.58
N LEU A 122 1.99 -12.21 10.72
CA LEU A 122 1.41 -12.79 11.93
C LEU A 122 0.84 -14.16 11.57
N ARG A 123 1.12 -15.16 12.40
CA ARG A 123 0.70 -16.56 12.14
C ARG A 123 0.23 -17.28 13.39
N GLY A 124 -0.59 -18.29 13.20
CA GLY A 124 -0.95 -19.27 14.23
C GLY A 124 -2.09 -18.84 15.14
N SER A 125 -2.00 -19.25 16.39
CA SER A 125 -3.07 -19.10 17.39
C SER A 125 -3.48 -17.64 17.61
N GLY A 126 -4.79 -17.37 17.65
CA GLY A 126 -5.35 -16.02 17.86
C GLY A 126 -5.44 -15.16 16.60
N VAL A 127 -4.79 -15.54 15.49
CA VAL A 127 -4.78 -14.76 14.26
C VAL A 127 -6.16 -14.72 13.59
N ASP A 128 -6.97 -15.77 13.67
CA ASP A 128 -8.35 -15.75 13.16
C ASP A 128 -9.20 -14.65 13.80
N ALA A 129 -9.03 -14.39 15.10
CA ALA A 129 -9.72 -13.31 15.78
C ALA A 129 -9.27 -11.92 15.27
N ILE A 130 -7.98 -11.78 14.92
CA ILE A 130 -7.45 -10.55 14.32
C ILE A 130 -7.98 -10.38 12.90
N ILE A 131 -8.09 -11.46 12.11
CA ILE A 131 -8.69 -11.46 10.76
C ILE A 131 -10.14 -10.93 10.82
N ALA A 132 -10.93 -11.39 11.79
CA ALA A 132 -12.30 -10.90 11.96
C ALA A 132 -12.36 -9.40 12.31
N LYS A 133 -11.38 -8.88 13.08
CA LYS A 133 -11.27 -7.45 13.35
C LYS A 133 -10.87 -6.66 12.10
N ILE A 134 -9.95 -7.17 11.28
CA ILE A 134 -9.55 -6.55 10.01
C ILE A 134 -10.77 -6.43 9.09
N ASP A 135 -11.54 -7.49 8.94
CA ASP A 135 -12.74 -7.49 8.11
C ASP A 135 -13.76 -6.44 8.58
N LYS A 136 -14.03 -6.40 9.89
CA LYS A 136 -14.90 -5.39 10.49
C LYS A 136 -14.38 -3.97 10.24
N ALA A 137 -13.09 -3.73 10.45
CA ALA A 137 -12.46 -2.42 10.24
C ALA A 137 -12.54 -1.99 8.75
N ALA A 138 -12.31 -2.91 7.82
CA ALA A 138 -12.42 -2.64 6.39
C ALA A 138 -13.84 -2.24 5.99
N HIS A 139 -14.86 -2.90 6.51
CA HIS A 139 -16.27 -2.60 6.24
C HIS A 139 -16.77 -1.33 6.94
N SER A 140 -16.14 -0.89 8.03
CA SER A 140 -16.47 0.36 8.73
C SER A 140 -15.72 1.58 8.19
N TYR A 141 -14.90 1.42 7.15
CA TYR A 141 -14.11 2.53 6.58
C TYR A 141 -15.01 3.62 6.00
N PRO A 142 -14.89 4.89 6.47
CA PRO A 142 -15.86 5.94 6.14
C PRO A 142 -15.74 6.47 4.71
N HIS A 143 -14.59 6.28 4.05
CA HIS A 143 -14.30 6.83 2.71
C HIS A 143 -14.33 5.75 1.62
N VAL A 144 -15.40 4.93 1.58
CA VAL A 144 -15.50 3.80 0.64
C VAL A 144 -15.67 4.25 -0.82
N GLN A 145 -16.21 5.45 -1.07
CA GLN A 145 -16.46 6.00 -2.42
C GLN A 145 -15.54 7.15 -2.80
N ASP A 146 -14.62 7.56 -1.90
CA ASP A 146 -13.76 8.71 -2.13
C ASP A 146 -12.34 8.24 -2.46
N TYR A 147 -11.62 8.97 -3.30
CA TYR A 147 -10.18 8.78 -3.50
C TYR A 147 -9.51 10.08 -3.90
N SER A 148 -8.56 10.52 -3.08
CA SER A 148 -7.64 11.61 -3.37
C SER A 148 -6.21 11.15 -3.15
N THR A 149 -5.35 11.36 -4.14
CA THR A 149 -3.95 10.93 -4.04
C THR A 149 -3.22 11.62 -2.88
N TYR A 150 -3.52 12.91 -2.65
CA TYR A 150 -2.97 13.73 -1.57
C TYR A 150 -3.99 14.80 -1.16
N PRO A 151 -4.16 15.08 0.13
CA PRO A 151 -3.57 14.42 1.31
C PRO A 151 -4.17 13.04 1.59
N GLY A 152 -5.25 12.66 0.99
CA GLY A 152 -6.09 11.48 1.16
C GLY A 152 -7.57 11.84 1.00
N PRO A 153 -8.47 10.87 1.12
CA PRO A 153 -8.26 9.46 1.44
C PRO A 153 -7.75 8.65 0.25
N ASN A 154 -6.76 7.79 0.44
CA ASN A 154 -6.17 6.95 -0.59
C ASN A 154 -5.92 5.50 -0.09
N SER A 155 -5.09 4.72 -0.82
CA SER A 155 -4.75 3.34 -0.43
C SER A 155 -4.05 3.27 0.93
N ASN A 156 -3.12 4.20 1.21
CA ASN A 156 -2.39 4.23 2.47
C ASN A 156 -3.31 4.61 3.64
N THR A 157 -4.24 5.56 3.41
CA THR A 157 -5.25 5.96 4.40
C THR A 157 -6.14 4.79 4.81
N PHE A 158 -6.54 3.94 3.86
CA PHE A 158 -7.37 2.76 4.12
C PHE A 158 -6.66 1.75 5.01
N ILE A 159 -5.41 1.41 4.68
CA ILE A 159 -4.62 0.48 5.48
C ILE A 159 -4.26 1.08 6.85
N ALA A 160 -3.99 2.39 6.90
CA ALA A 160 -3.77 3.11 8.15
C ALA A 160 -5.02 3.10 9.07
N HIS A 161 -6.23 3.21 8.49
CA HIS A 161 -7.48 3.06 9.22
C HIS A 161 -7.58 1.68 9.87
N ILE A 162 -7.36 0.61 9.10
CA ILE A 162 -7.37 -0.76 9.63
C ILE A 162 -6.33 -0.92 10.75
N GLY A 163 -5.11 -0.38 10.57
CA GLY A 163 -4.07 -0.43 11.61
C GLY A 163 -4.48 0.24 12.92
N ARG A 164 -5.23 1.37 12.87
CA ARG A 164 -5.74 2.06 14.06
C ARG A 164 -6.84 1.27 14.76
N GLU A 165 -7.74 0.64 14.00
CA GLU A 165 -8.83 -0.17 14.52
C GLU A 165 -8.36 -1.53 15.06
N VAL A 166 -7.20 -2.02 14.59
CA VAL A 166 -6.63 -3.33 14.91
C VAL A 166 -5.17 -3.17 15.39
N PRO A 167 -4.95 -2.64 16.61
CA PRO A 167 -3.61 -2.33 17.12
C PRO A 167 -2.71 -3.56 17.29
N GLU A 168 -3.29 -4.77 17.31
CA GLU A 168 -2.53 -6.03 17.32
C GLU A 168 -1.63 -6.21 16.09
N LEU A 169 -1.95 -5.54 14.99
CA LEU A 169 -1.13 -5.54 13.79
C LEU A 169 0.22 -4.83 13.99
N LYS A 170 0.32 -3.92 14.97
CA LYS A 170 1.49 -3.08 15.25
C LYS A 170 2.05 -2.47 13.95
N LEU A 171 1.13 -1.99 13.11
CA LEU A 171 1.44 -1.58 11.74
C LEU A 171 2.27 -0.30 11.72
N ASP A 172 3.46 -0.38 11.15
CA ASP A 172 4.30 0.78 10.85
C ASP A 172 4.40 0.95 9.34
N LEU A 173 3.66 1.92 8.80
CA LEU A 173 3.68 2.24 7.37
C LEU A 173 4.89 3.13 7.06
N PRO A 174 5.62 2.85 5.95
CA PRO A 174 6.81 3.62 5.60
C PRO A 174 6.50 5.10 5.33
N PRO A 175 7.48 6.00 5.42
CA PRO A 175 7.30 7.43 5.10
C PRO A 175 6.74 7.66 3.69
N THR A 176 7.02 6.74 2.76
CA THR A 176 6.49 6.77 1.38
C THR A 176 5.02 6.35 1.28
N ALA A 177 4.38 5.92 2.36
CA ALA A 177 2.94 5.69 2.41
C ALA A 177 2.19 7.04 2.57
N ILE A 178 2.25 7.88 1.53
CA ILE A 178 1.66 9.22 1.49
C ILE A 178 0.16 9.14 1.77
N GLY A 179 -0.32 9.95 2.73
CA GLY A 179 -1.72 9.97 3.16
C GLY A 179 -2.05 8.96 4.27
N LYS A 180 -1.07 8.22 4.80
CA LYS A 180 -1.27 7.35 5.98
C LYS A 180 -1.75 8.14 7.21
N ASP A 181 -1.36 9.41 7.28
CA ASP A 181 -1.67 10.31 8.40
C ASP A 181 -2.97 11.11 8.19
N TYR A 182 -3.67 10.91 7.06
CA TYR A 182 -4.94 11.58 6.79
C TYR A 182 -6.04 11.10 7.76
N LEU A 183 -6.63 12.05 8.49
CA LEU A 183 -7.65 11.80 9.51
C LEU A 183 -9.05 12.32 9.13
N GLY A 184 -9.22 12.79 7.89
CA GLY A 184 -10.48 13.44 7.47
C GLY A 184 -10.69 14.74 8.23
N SER A 185 -11.83 14.84 8.91
CA SER A 185 -12.19 15.99 9.76
C SER A 185 -11.69 15.87 11.21
N SER A 186 -11.05 14.76 11.57
CA SER A 186 -10.55 14.55 12.93
C SER A 186 -9.21 15.25 13.13
N PHE A 187 -9.09 16.04 14.21
CA PHE A 187 -7.87 16.75 14.54
C PHE A 187 -6.83 15.86 15.25
N ILE A 188 -7.27 14.83 15.97
CA ILE A 188 -6.42 13.91 16.73
C ILE A 188 -6.92 12.48 16.56
N ASN A 189 -5.99 11.53 16.44
CA ASN A 189 -6.30 10.10 16.43
C ASN A 189 -5.11 9.28 16.96
N LYS A 190 -5.31 7.98 17.22
CA LYS A 190 -4.23 7.05 17.52
C LYS A 190 -3.32 6.90 16.30
N THR A 191 -2.03 6.62 16.53
CA THR A 191 -1.12 6.19 15.47
C THR A 191 -1.50 4.82 14.94
N THR A 192 -1.08 4.49 13.73
CA THR A 192 -1.31 3.16 13.13
C THR A 192 -0.64 2.03 13.89
N SER A 193 0.46 2.30 14.57
CA SER A 193 1.18 1.35 15.44
C SER A 193 0.49 1.12 16.79
N GLY A 194 -0.50 1.95 17.16
CA GLY A 194 -1.16 1.91 18.45
C GLY A 194 -0.33 2.43 19.62
N THR A 195 0.88 2.97 19.38
CA THR A 195 1.83 3.37 20.42
C THR A 195 1.75 4.85 20.82
N GLY A 196 0.94 5.66 20.13
CA GLY A 196 0.84 7.10 20.36
C GLY A 196 -0.37 7.74 19.70
N PHE A 197 -0.33 9.07 19.62
CA PHE A 197 -1.34 9.89 18.96
C PHE A 197 -0.70 10.69 17.82
N GLN A 198 -1.49 10.97 16.80
CA GLN A 198 -1.12 11.87 15.72
C GLN A 198 -2.10 13.04 15.64
N LEU A 199 -1.61 14.18 15.21
CA LEU A 199 -2.37 15.40 14.93
C LEU A 199 -2.43 15.60 13.41
N SER A 200 -3.55 16.14 12.91
CA SER A 200 -3.75 16.49 11.50
C SER A 200 -3.85 18.02 11.36
#